data_c0327debfba92ba1801b535ea6da24e1
#
_entry.id   c0327debfba92ba1801b535ea6da24e1
#
_cell.length_a   1.000
_cell.length_b   1.000
_cell.length_c   1.000
_cell.angle_alpha   90.00
_cell.angle_beta   90.00
_cell.angle_gamma   90.00
#
_symmetry.space_group_name_H-M   'P 1'
#
loop_
_entity.id
_entity.type
_entity.pdbx_description
1 polymer ?
#
loop_
_entity_poly.entity_id
_entity_poly.type
_entity_poly.pdbx_seq_one_letter_code
_entity_poly.pdbx_strand_id
1 'polypeptide(L)'
;GYAVSNAQEIEKGIPQRMDLFGITAKETLVNRAISEAIFMLAAFLLYFVVGFVFLDIEAPVFSGIVIYFTCMIVLGIIFFCLAHALSTLIRKFGATYCVVMLLYFAFMMLSGMMGLSYDNMPGGLQHISRMLPTTYINKDFLTVWEGEPYQYGALVQSFLLLAAVSGILLFISLRKNARRKY
;
A
#
# COMPACT_ATOMS: atom_id res chain seq x y z
N GLY A 1 5.50 -10.15 -2.61
CA GLY A 1 5.46 -8.84 -3.23
C GLY A 1 6.75 -8.04 -3.07
N TYR A 2 6.73 -6.80 -3.51
CA TYR A 2 7.87 -5.90 -3.67
C TYR A 2 8.87 -5.85 -2.49
N ALA A 3 8.38 -5.63 -1.25
CA ALA A 3 9.26 -5.50 -0.08
C ALA A 3 10.17 -6.72 0.12
N VAL A 4 9.63 -7.90 -0.05
CA VAL A 4 10.34 -9.17 0.15
C VAL A 4 11.36 -9.39 -0.95
N SER A 5 10.98 -9.16 -2.20
CA SER A 5 11.87 -9.24 -3.37
C SER A 5 13.03 -8.25 -3.26
N ASN A 6 12.74 -6.99 -2.89
CA ASN A 6 13.76 -5.97 -2.70
C ASN A 6 14.74 -6.31 -1.56
N ALA A 7 14.24 -6.85 -0.43
CA ALA A 7 15.10 -7.29 0.67
C ALA A 7 16.00 -8.45 0.27
N GLN A 8 15.50 -9.39 -0.52
CA GLN A 8 16.28 -10.51 -1.05
C GLN A 8 17.41 -10.04 -1.98
N GLU A 9 17.13 -9.08 -2.84
CA GLU A 9 18.13 -8.50 -3.73
C GLU A 9 19.21 -7.73 -2.96
N ILE A 10 18.80 -6.99 -1.92
CA ILE A 10 19.74 -6.29 -1.03
C ILE A 10 20.65 -7.30 -0.30
N GLU A 11 20.08 -8.39 0.20
CA GLU A 11 20.81 -9.45 0.89
C GLU A 11 21.81 -10.16 -0.03
N LYS A 12 21.46 -10.35 -1.30
CA LYS A 12 22.34 -10.93 -2.34
C LYS A 12 23.36 -9.95 -2.94
N GLY A 13 23.36 -8.70 -2.50
CA GLY A 13 24.28 -7.67 -3.00
C GLY A 13 24.02 -7.23 -4.45
N ILE A 14 22.79 -7.41 -4.96
CA ILE A 14 22.43 -7.02 -6.33
C ILE A 14 22.54 -5.50 -6.54
N PRO A 15 22.07 -4.62 -5.62
CA PRO A 15 22.19 -3.19 -5.80
C PRO A 15 23.63 -2.70 -5.95
N GLN A 16 24.59 -3.34 -5.25
CA GLN A 16 26.00 -2.99 -5.35
C GLN A 16 26.58 -3.37 -6.72
N ARG A 17 26.16 -4.49 -7.30
CA ARG A 17 26.55 -4.90 -8.65
C ARG A 17 25.96 -3.96 -9.71
N MET A 18 24.71 -3.53 -9.55
CA MET A 18 24.08 -2.57 -10.46
C MET A 18 24.79 -1.21 -10.45
N ASP A 19 25.24 -0.76 -9.28
CA ASP A 19 26.02 0.48 -9.11
C ASP A 19 27.37 0.39 -9.90
N LEU A 20 28.01 -0.80 -9.95
CA LEU A 20 29.22 -1.03 -10.76
C LEU A 20 28.97 -0.95 -12.27
N PHE A 21 27.77 -1.25 -12.72
CA PHE A 21 27.34 -1.10 -14.11
C PHE A 21 26.80 0.29 -14.45
N GLY A 22 26.90 1.25 -13.51
CA GLY A 22 26.46 2.63 -13.71
C GLY A 22 24.97 2.85 -13.53
N ILE A 23 24.21 1.85 -13.07
CA ILE A 23 22.78 1.98 -12.81
C ILE A 23 22.58 2.57 -11.41
N THR A 24 22.03 3.77 -11.36
CA THR A 24 21.84 4.48 -10.09
C THR A 24 20.70 3.89 -9.27
N ALA A 25 20.79 4.01 -7.93
CA ALA A 25 19.73 3.59 -7.02
C ALA A 25 18.39 4.33 -7.30
N LYS A 26 18.47 5.57 -7.80
CA LYS A 26 17.30 6.37 -8.18
C LYS A 26 16.60 5.79 -9.41
N GLU A 27 17.33 5.44 -10.45
CA GLU A 27 16.78 4.82 -11.65
C GLU A 27 16.12 3.48 -11.32
N THR A 28 16.78 2.66 -10.51
CA THR A 28 16.23 1.37 -10.04
C THR A 28 14.92 1.59 -9.28
N LEU A 29 14.84 2.58 -8.39
CA LEU A 29 13.63 2.87 -7.62
C LEU A 29 12.48 3.33 -8.53
N VAL A 30 12.76 4.24 -9.48
CA VAL A 30 11.75 4.73 -10.42
C VAL A 30 11.23 3.62 -11.31
N ASN A 31 12.12 2.80 -11.89
CA ASN A 31 11.71 1.67 -12.74
C ASN A 31 10.84 0.66 -11.98
N ARG A 32 11.15 0.40 -10.71
CA ARG A 32 10.33 -0.47 -9.86
C ARG A 32 8.99 0.14 -9.52
N ALA A 33 8.94 1.44 -9.22
CA ALA A 33 7.68 2.13 -8.99
C ALA A 33 6.76 2.07 -10.21
N ILE A 34 7.32 2.24 -11.42
CA ILE A 34 6.57 2.11 -12.68
C ILE A 34 6.06 0.67 -12.85
N SER A 35 6.91 -0.33 -12.63
CA SER A 35 6.52 -1.74 -12.75
C SER A 35 5.39 -2.10 -11.78
N GLU A 36 5.49 -1.70 -10.51
CA GLU A 36 4.43 -1.93 -9.51
C GLU A 36 3.13 -1.19 -9.88
N ALA A 37 3.23 0.03 -10.41
CA ALA A 37 2.05 0.77 -10.89
C ALA A 37 1.34 0.06 -12.05
N ILE A 38 2.10 -0.50 -13.00
CA ILE A 38 1.55 -1.29 -14.11
C ILE A 38 0.84 -2.54 -13.59
N PHE A 39 1.48 -3.29 -12.67
CA PHE A 39 0.85 -4.46 -12.05
C PHE A 39 -0.41 -4.10 -11.27
N MET A 40 -0.40 -3.00 -10.53
CA MET A 40 -1.55 -2.51 -9.80
C MET A 40 -2.71 -2.15 -10.75
N LEU A 41 -2.43 -1.44 -11.84
CA LEU A 41 -3.44 -1.12 -12.85
C LEU A 41 -3.99 -2.37 -13.53
N ALA A 42 -3.15 -3.33 -13.88
CA ALA A 42 -3.58 -4.59 -14.48
C ALA A 42 -4.48 -5.40 -13.54
N ALA A 43 -4.10 -5.51 -12.26
CA ALA A 43 -4.90 -6.17 -11.24
C ALA A 43 -6.25 -5.47 -11.03
N PHE A 44 -6.26 -4.15 -11.09
CA PHE A 44 -7.45 -3.33 -10.98
C PHE A 44 -8.42 -3.56 -12.14
N LEU A 45 -7.91 -3.52 -13.38
CA LEU A 45 -8.72 -3.82 -14.56
C LEU A 45 -9.29 -5.23 -14.51
N LEU A 46 -8.49 -6.21 -14.10
CA LEU A 46 -8.94 -7.59 -13.93
C LEU A 46 -10.06 -7.69 -12.89
N TYR A 47 -9.92 -6.99 -11.75
CA TYR A 47 -10.95 -6.96 -10.71
C TYR A 47 -12.28 -6.40 -11.24
N PHE A 48 -12.25 -5.31 -12.01
CA PHE A 48 -13.44 -4.75 -12.64
C PHE A 48 -14.06 -5.71 -13.65
N VAL A 49 -13.24 -6.30 -14.52
CA VAL A 49 -13.74 -7.28 -15.52
C VAL A 49 -14.42 -8.46 -14.82
N VAL A 50 -13.80 -9.02 -13.78
CA VAL A 50 -14.38 -10.13 -13.02
C VAL A 50 -15.66 -9.68 -12.30
N GLY A 51 -15.67 -8.51 -11.68
CA GLY A 51 -16.83 -7.98 -10.98
C GLY A 51 -18.06 -7.81 -11.89
N PHE A 52 -17.86 -7.18 -13.05
CA PHE A 52 -18.96 -6.93 -13.99
C PHE A 52 -19.40 -8.14 -14.79
N VAL A 53 -18.46 -9.03 -15.17
CA VAL A 53 -18.79 -10.18 -16.04
C VAL A 53 -19.29 -11.39 -15.27
N PHE A 54 -18.77 -11.64 -14.07
CA PHE A 54 -19.05 -12.86 -13.31
C PHE A 54 -19.88 -12.65 -12.04
N LEU A 55 -19.89 -11.45 -11.48
CA LEU A 55 -20.55 -11.17 -10.20
C LEU A 55 -21.79 -10.27 -10.34
N ASP A 56 -22.15 -9.86 -11.57
CA ASP A 56 -23.30 -8.99 -11.87
C ASP A 56 -23.36 -7.73 -10.95
N ILE A 57 -22.19 -7.16 -10.63
CA ILE A 57 -22.11 -5.97 -9.80
C ILE A 57 -22.71 -4.79 -10.58
N GLU A 58 -23.61 -4.06 -9.96
CA GLU A 58 -24.19 -2.85 -10.55
C GLU A 58 -23.10 -1.83 -10.90
N ALA A 59 -23.27 -1.22 -12.08
CA ALA A 59 -22.31 -0.25 -12.58
C ALA A 59 -22.26 0.99 -11.65
N PRO A 60 -21.08 1.42 -11.21
CA PRO A 60 -20.97 2.57 -10.34
C PRO A 60 -21.28 3.87 -11.09
N VAL A 61 -21.61 4.90 -10.34
CA VAL A 61 -21.63 6.26 -10.89
C VAL A 61 -20.22 6.69 -11.30
N PHE A 62 -20.09 7.50 -12.34
CA PHE A 62 -18.78 7.93 -12.86
C PHE A 62 -17.90 8.57 -11.77
N SER A 63 -18.48 9.38 -10.88
CA SER A 63 -17.78 9.97 -9.74
C SER A 63 -17.24 8.90 -8.78
N GLY A 64 -17.98 7.84 -8.52
CA GLY A 64 -17.56 6.71 -7.69
C GLY A 64 -16.34 6.00 -8.26
N ILE A 65 -16.30 5.77 -9.58
CA ILE A 65 -15.13 5.18 -10.26
C ILE A 65 -13.89 6.06 -10.04
N VAL A 66 -14.00 7.35 -10.31
CA VAL A 66 -12.86 8.29 -10.22
C VAL A 66 -12.32 8.35 -8.80
N ILE A 67 -13.20 8.44 -7.80
CA ILE A 67 -12.80 8.49 -6.38
C ILE A 67 -12.12 7.19 -5.96
N TYR A 68 -12.71 6.05 -6.33
CA TYR A 68 -12.16 4.75 -6.01
C TYR A 68 -10.77 4.55 -6.62
N PHE A 69 -10.60 4.87 -7.91
CA PHE A 69 -9.30 4.82 -8.58
C PHE A 69 -8.27 5.73 -7.90
N THR A 70 -8.66 6.96 -7.56
CA THR A 70 -7.79 7.90 -6.88
C THR A 70 -7.34 7.36 -5.52
N CYS A 71 -8.27 6.85 -4.72
CA CYS A 71 -7.95 6.24 -3.42
C CYS A 71 -6.99 5.07 -3.57
N MET A 72 -7.19 4.19 -4.55
CA MET A 72 -6.33 3.03 -4.77
C MET A 72 -4.93 3.41 -5.25
N ILE A 73 -4.81 4.39 -6.16
CA ILE A 73 -3.51 4.90 -6.61
C ILE A 73 -2.73 5.50 -5.44
N VAL A 74 -3.38 6.36 -4.66
CA VAL A 74 -2.75 6.99 -3.48
C VAL A 74 -2.33 5.94 -2.46
N LEU A 75 -3.20 4.98 -2.17
CA LEU A 75 -2.90 3.87 -1.26
C LEU A 75 -1.72 3.02 -1.76
N GLY A 76 -1.70 2.72 -3.06
CA GLY A 76 -0.61 1.99 -3.70
C GLY A 76 0.73 2.69 -3.56
N ILE A 77 0.78 4.00 -3.78
CA ILE A 77 1.99 4.82 -3.61
C ILE A 77 2.45 4.78 -2.15
N ILE A 78 1.55 4.94 -1.20
CA ILE A 78 1.87 4.91 0.24
C ILE A 78 2.43 3.54 0.64
N PHE A 79 1.79 2.46 0.21
CA PHE A 79 2.27 1.11 0.50
C PHE A 79 3.58 0.78 -0.21
N PHE A 80 3.81 1.29 -1.42
CA PHE A 80 5.10 1.16 -2.09
C PHE A 80 6.21 1.85 -1.29
N CYS A 81 5.99 3.08 -0.83
CA CYS A 81 6.93 3.81 0.01
C CYS A 81 7.22 3.06 1.33
N LEU A 82 6.19 2.55 1.98
CA LEU A 82 6.32 1.76 3.20
C LEU A 82 7.11 0.48 2.97
N ALA A 83 6.78 -0.26 1.91
CA ALA A 83 7.45 -1.49 1.53
C ALA A 83 8.94 -1.27 1.20
N HIS A 84 9.26 -0.18 0.47
CA HIS A 84 10.63 0.19 0.18
C HIS A 84 11.40 0.57 1.44
N ALA A 85 10.79 1.35 2.33
CA ALA A 85 11.40 1.73 3.60
C ALA A 85 11.72 0.51 4.46
N LEU A 86 10.78 -0.40 4.65
CA LEU A 86 10.95 -1.60 5.46
C LEU A 86 12.05 -2.52 4.90
N SER A 87 12.02 -2.80 3.60
CA SER A 87 13.00 -3.69 2.95
C SER A 87 14.43 -3.14 3.04
N THR A 88 14.59 -1.82 2.89
CA THR A 88 15.91 -1.16 2.97
C THR A 88 16.41 -0.96 4.39
N LEU A 89 15.53 -0.89 5.39
CA LEU A 89 15.90 -0.84 6.81
C LEU A 89 16.30 -2.21 7.36
N ILE A 90 15.53 -3.24 7.05
CA ILE A 90 15.70 -4.61 7.57
C ILE A 90 16.80 -5.34 6.81
N ARG A 91 16.81 -5.26 5.47
CA ARG A 91 17.85 -5.80 4.55
C ARG A 91 18.05 -7.32 4.60
N LYS A 92 17.22 -8.06 5.30
CA LYS A 92 17.24 -9.52 5.39
C LYS A 92 15.92 -10.09 4.89
N PHE A 93 15.97 -11.03 3.96
CA PHE A 93 14.78 -11.63 3.36
C PHE A 93 13.79 -12.17 4.41
N GLY A 94 14.25 -13.09 5.27
CA GLY A 94 13.37 -13.74 6.26
C GLY A 94 12.72 -12.76 7.24
N ALA A 95 13.49 -11.82 7.77
CA ALA A 95 12.98 -10.81 8.69
C ALA A 95 12.00 -9.84 8.01
N THR A 96 12.29 -9.42 6.78
CA THR A 96 11.37 -8.57 6.00
C THR A 96 10.07 -9.31 5.70
N TYR A 97 10.16 -10.58 5.32
CA TYR A 97 8.99 -11.41 5.08
C TYR A 97 8.09 -11.50 6.31
N CYS A 98 8.64 -11.81 7.47
CA CYS A 98 7.88 -11.89 8.72
C CYS A 98 7.19 -10.56 9.06
N VAL A 99 7.92 -9.44 9.00
CA VAL A 99 7.36 -8.11 9.32
C VAL A 99 6.27 -7.71 8.35
N VAL A 100 6.49 -7.90 7.04
CA VAL A 100 5.52 -7.53 6.01
C VAL A 100 4.27 -8.40 6.10
N MET A 101 4.39 -9.70 6.36
CA MET A 101 3.24 -10.58 6.56
C MET A 101 2.45 -10.22 7.80
N LEU A 102 3.13 -9.90 8.89
CA LEU A 102 2.48 -9.46 10.12
C LEU A 102 1.70 -8.17 9.92
N LEU A 103 2.29 -7.18 9.24
CA LEU A 103 1.62 -5.93 8.88
C LEU A 103 0.43 -6.17 7.92
N TYR A 104 0.60 -7.05 6.93
CA TYR A 104 -0.47 -7.40 5.99
C TYR A 104 -1.70 -7.97 6.71
N PHE A 105 -1.50 -8.96 7.58
CA PHE A 105 -2.59 -9.52 8.36
C PHE A 105 -3.20 -8.52 9.34
N ALA A 106 -2.38 -7.69 9.99
CA ALA A 106 -2.86 -6.62 10.86
C ALA A 106 -3.73 -5.61 10.10
N PHE A 107 -3.30 -5.16 8.91
CA PHE A 107 -4.11 -4.27 8.08
C PHE A 107 -5.41 -4.92 7.62
N MET A 108 -5.38 -6.17 7.16
CA MET A 108 -6.59 -6.89 6.76
C MET A 108 -7.57 -7.05 7.91
N MET A 109 -7.08 -7.43 9.09
CA MET A 109 -7.91 -7.60 10.28
C MET A 109 -8.52 -6.27 10.73
N LEU A 110 -7.71 -5.21 10.85
CA LEU A 110 -8.17 -3.89 11.27
C LEU A 110 -9.10 -3.22 10.24
N SER A 111 -8.95 -3.54 8.96
CA SER A 111 -9.85 -3.02 7.90
C SER A 111 -11.19 -3.75 7.83
N GLY A 112 -11.40 -4.81 8.63
CA GLY A 112 -12.64 -5.59 8.59
C GLY A 112 -12.72 -6.62 7.45
N MET A 113 -11.65 -6.79 6.66
CA MET A 113 -11.62 -7.71 5.51
C MET A 113 -11.58 -9.19 5.91
N MET A 114 -11.20 -9.52 7.14
CA MET A 114 -11.12 -10.90 7.65
C MET A 114 -12.38 -11.34 8.42
N GLY A 115 -13.53 -10.77 8.12
CA GLY A 115 -14.80 -11.16 8.74
C GLY A 115 -15.08 -10.52 10.10
N LEU A 116 -14.15 -9.75 10.67
CA LEU A 116 -14.38 -8.97 11.86
C LEU A 116 -14.86 -7.58 11.45
N SER A 117 -16.18 -7.40 11.33
CA SER A 117 -16.78 -6.11 11.01
C SER A 117 -16.30 -5.03 11.99
N TYR A 118 -16.07 -3.81 11.47
CA TYR A 118 -15.67 -2.65 12.26
C TYR A 118 -16.54 -2.46 13.52
N ASP A 119 -17.84 -2.60 13.40
CA ASP A 119 -18.80 -2.37 14.48
C ASP A 119 -18.71 -3.43 15.60
N ASN A 120 -18.18 -4.62 15.30
CA ASN A 120 -17.97 -5.71 16.24
C ASN A 120 -16.56 -5.73 16.86
N MET A 121 -15.71 -4.76 16.51
CA MET A 121 -14.36 -4.68 17.08
C MET A 121 -14.38 -4.11 18.51
N PRO A 122 -13.50 -4.58 19.42
CA PRO A 122 -13.27 -3.92 20.69
C PRO A 122 -12.86 -2.45 20.50
N GLY A 123 -13.32 -1.55 21.39
CA GLY A 123 -13.13 -0.09 21.24
C GLY A 123 -11.68 0.36 21.00
N GLY A 124 -10.70 -0.30 21.64
CA GLY A 124 -9.29 -0.02 21.37
C GLY A 124 -8.86 -0.32 19.93
N LEU A 125 -9.33 -1.42 19.34
CA LEU A 125 -9.06 -1.79 17.94
C LEU A 125 -9.78 -0.87 16.98
N GLN A 126 -11.01 -0.41 17.32
CA GLN A 126 -11.74 0.57 16.52
C GLN A 126 -10.97 1.88 16.37
N HIS A 127 -10.32 2.37 17.46
CA HIS A 127 -9.50 3.58 17.39
C HIS A 127 -8.31 3.43 16.42
N ILE A 128 -7.63 2.29 16.44
CA ILE A 128 -6.52 2.02 15.53
C ILE A 128 -7.04 1.85 14.09
N SER A 129 -8.15 1.15 13.92
CA SER A 129 -8.81 0.93 12.64
C SER A 129 -9.18 2.26 11.95
N ARG A 130 -9.66 3.26 12.69
CA ARG A 130 -9.96 4.62 12.17
C ARG A 130 -8.74 5.37 11.64
N MET A 131 -7.54 4.96 11.99
CA MET A 131 -6.31 5.55 11.46
C MET A 131 -5.94 4.99 10.08
N LEU A 132 -6.60 3.93 9.64
CA LEU A 132 -6.29 3.25 8.39
C LEU A 132 -7.28 3.63 7.28
N PRO A 133 -6.80 4.10 6.11
CA PRO A 133 -7.68 4.42 4.98
C PRO A 133 -8.42 3.18 4.43
N THR A 134 -7.81 2.00 4.55
CA THR A 134 -8.42 0.72 4.14
C THR A 134 -9.71 0.40 4.88
N THR A 135 -9.87 0.87 6.12
CA THR A 135 -11.10 0.72 6.92
C THR A 135 -12.26 1.48 6.29
N TYR A 136 -12.02 2.75 5.91
CA TYR A 136 -13.04 3.57 5.25
C TYR A 136 -13.38 3.05 3.86
N ILE A 137 -12.35 2.65 3.09
CA ILE A 137 -12.57 2.07 1.77
C ILE A 137 -13.42 0.81 1.86
N ASN A 138 -13.17 -0.07 2.84
CA ASN A 138 -13.95 -1.30 3.00
C ASN A 138 -15.36 -1.05 3.55
N LYS A 139 -15.49 -0.15 4.52
CA LYS A 139 -16.76 0.14 5.20
C LYS A 139 -17.72 0.95 4.32
N ASP A 140 -17.20 1.99 3.68
CA ASP A 140 -18.00 3.01 3.02
C ASP A 140 -17.99 2.86 1.48
N PHE A 141 -17.49 1.72 0.99
CA PHE A 141 -17.34 1.45 -0.44
C PHE A 141 -18.65 1.62 -1.21
N LEU A 142 -19.73 1.03 -0.73
CA LEU A 142 -21.03 1.07 -1.40
C LEU A 142 -21.58 2.50 -1.52
N THR A 143 -21.50 3.29 -0.45
CA THR A 143 -21.96 4.69 -0.43
C THR A 143 -21.29 5.52 -1.53
N VAL A 144 -19.97 5.36 -1.69
CA VAL A 144 -19.20 6.07 -2.73
C VAL A 144 -19.49 5.49 -4.12
N TRP A 145 -19.70 4.18 -4.22
CA TRP A 145 -19.99 3.48 -5.46
C TRP A 145 -21.33 3.89 -6.06
N GLU A 146 -22.35 4.05 -5.22
CA GLU A 146 -23.70 4.48 -5.59
C GLU A 146 -23.84 6.01 -5.77
N GLY A 147 -22.79 6.77 -5.39
CA GLY A 147 -22.77 8.23 -5.52
C GLY A 147 -23.56 8.96 -4.47
N GLU A 148 -23.82 8.33 -3.33
CA GLU A 148 -24.46 8.98 -2.19
C GLU A 148 -23.55 10.04 -1.55
N PRO A 149 -24.12 11.04 -0.84
CA PRO A 149 -23.33 12.07 -0.14
C PRO A 149 -22.42 11.45 0.92
N TYR A 150 -21.10 11.60 0.76
CA TYR A 150 -20.10 11.05 1.66
C TYR A 150 -19.18 12.13 2.23
N GLN A 151 -18.87 12.04 3.54
CA GLN A 151 -17.97 12.96 4.21
C GLN A 151 -16.51 12.46 4.13
N TYR A 152 -15.75 12.99 3.19
CA TYR A 152 -14.36 12.58 2.92
C TYR A 152 -13.34 12.95 4.01
N GLY A 153 -13.71 13.79 5.00
CA GLY A 153 -12.78 14.33 6.00
C GLY A 153 -11.97 13.27 6.75
N ALA A 154 -12.65 12.26 7.28
CA ALA A 154 -12.01 11.17 8.02
C ALA A 154 -11.14 10.28 7.13
N LEU A 155 -11.59 9.98 5.91
CA LEU A 155 -10.83 9.24 4.91
C LEU A 155 -9.53 9.97 4.56
N VAL A 156 -9.60 11.26 4.25
CA VAL A 156 -8.42 12.08 3.92
C VAL A 156 -7.44 12.15 5.09
N GLN A 157 -7.93 12.34 6.32
CA GLN A 157 -7.08 12.33 7.52
C GLN A 157 -6.33 11.00 7.69
N SER A 158 -6.99 9.87 7.47
CA SER A 158 -6.36 8.55 7.55
C SER A 158 -5.29 8.35 6.48
N PHE A 159 -5.51 8.83 5.25
CA PHE A 159 -4.51 8.84 4.19
C PHE A 159 -3.29 9.69 4.55
N LEU A 160 -3.51 10.90 5.08
CA LEU A 160 -2.42 11.80 5.49
C LEU A 160 -1.60 11.18 6.61
N LEU A 161 -2.23 10.53 7.58
CA LEU A 161 -1.55 9.88 8.69
C LEU A 161 -0.68 8.71 8.18
N LEU A 162 -1.23 7.83 7.35
CA LEU A 162 -0.49 6.70 6.80
C LEU A 162 0.65 7.17 5.87
N ALA A 163 0.41 8.22 5.08
CA ALA A 163 1.42 8.86 4.23
C ALA A 163 2.55 9.48 5.06
N ALA A 164 2.23 10.14 6.17
CA ALA A 164 3.23 10.70 7.09
C ALA A 164 4.11 9.61 7.69
N VAL A 165 3.53 8.53 8.20
CA VAL A 165 4.27 7.39 8.75
C VAL A 165 5.17 6.76 7.69
N SER A 166 4.64 6.50 6.50
CA SER A 166 5.40 5.91 5.38
C SER A 166 6.53 6.85 4.93
N GLY A 167 6.26 8.15 4.86
CA GLY A 167 7.24 9.17 4.47
C GLY A 167 8.38 9.30 5.49
N ILE A 168 8.08 9.29 6.78
CA ILE A 168 9.09 9.31 7.85
C ILE A 168 9.97 8.07 7.77
N LEU A 169 9.39 6.89 7.63
CA LEU A 169 10.14 5.65 7.52
C LEU A 169 11.02 5.64 6.27
N LEU A 170 10.50 6.14 5.14
CA LEU A 170 11.25 6.27 3.90
C LEU A 170 12.43 7.23 4.07
N PHE A 171 12.22 8.39 4.69
CA PHE A 171 13.27 9.37 4.95
C PHE A 171 14.39 8.79 5.83
N ILE A 172 14.03 8.11 6.91
CA ILE A 172 14.99 7.43 7.79
C ILE A 172 15.79 6.38 7.01
N SER A 173 15.10 5.60 6.18
CA SER A 173 15.70 4.57 5.34
C SER A 173 16.72 5.15 4.36
N LEU A 174 16.36 6.21 3.66
CA LEU A 174 17.24 6.89 2.70
C LEU A 174 18.48 7.50 3.39
N ARG A 175 18.30 8.17 4.53
CA ARG A 175 19.42 8.71 5.33
C ARG A 175 20.38 7.62 5.80
N LYS A 176 19.85 6.51 6.31
CA LYS A 176 20.67 5.38 6.78
C LYS A 176 21.45 4.73 5.64
N ASN A 177 20.82 4.67 4.45
CA ASN A 177 21.45 4.08 3.28
C ASN A 177 22.56 4.98 2.71
N ALA A 178 22.36 6.30 2.69
CA ALA A 178 23.36 7.27 2.27
C ALA A 178 24.62 7.23 3.15
N ARG A 179 24.47 7.10 4.47
CA ARG A 179 25.60 7.00 5.41
C ARG A 179 26.42 5.69 5.32
N ARG A 180 25.89 4.68 4.66
CA ARG A 180 26.55 3.38 4.52
C ARG A 180 27.31 3.22 3.19
N LYS A 181 27.23 4.20 2.29
CA LYS A 181 28.00 4.24 1.04
C LYS A 181 29.42 4.81 1.25
N TYR A 182 29.73 5.27 2.45
CA TYR A 182 31.03 5.74 2.91
C TYR A 182 31.48 4.86 4.11
#